data_b1259f0bb12ee8053969da71a161d5a2
#
_entry.id   b1259f0bb12ee8053969da71a161d5a2
#
_cell.length_a   1.000
_cell.length_b   1.000
_cell.length_c   1.000
_cell.angle_alpha   90.00
_cell.angle_beta   90.00
_cell.angle_gamma   90.00
#
_symmetry.space_group_name_H-M   'P 1'
#
loop_
_entity.id
_entity.type
_entity.pdbx_description
1 polymer ?
#
loop_
_entity_poly.entity_id
_entity_poly.type
_entity_poly.pdbx_seq_one_letter_code
_entity_poly.pdbx_strand_id
1 'polypeptide(L)'
;MRKMGKKWNDIARMVALILTTWLTADNAFGQMDVQFSDFTSLRSYYNPAAAGTDGLLSVHLAYSMQMAGFEDAPKTMYAGADCPIYFLSPRHGGGASLMSDNAGIFRTQKIAVQYAYNLPIGKKGRLAIGVQPSLLTETIDPKGLELDDPNDPAFPKSEISGNSFDLGAGLFFHHPKFWVGASMQHIMSPQIELGETNFFDFAPSYYFMGGCNIKLKNPFLSLQPSFMVMSDLDSWREDIQCKVTYNNEGKQFWGGVGYSPDISTTFMIGGNFQGISLGYSYQMYTNGINMANGTHEIVLSYQADLDLFKKGRNKHKAVRIL
;
A
#
# COMPACT_ATOMS: atom_id res chain seq x y z
N MET A 1 -29.57 24.49 25.29
CA MET A 1 -29.87 23.85 23.99
C MET A 1 -29.49 24.71 22.75
N ARG A 2 -29.63 26.03 22.75
CA ARG A 2 -29.31 26.88 21.54
C ARG A 2 -27.83 26.99 21.14
N LYS A 3 -26.87 26.78 22.03
CA LYS A 3 -25.39 26.85 21.74
C LYS A 3 -24.82 25.58 21.09
N MET A 4 -25.44 24.42 21.29
CA MET A 4 -25.00 23.16 20.67
C MET A 4 -25.36 23.09 19.18
N GLY A 5 -26.54 23.56 18.79
CA GLY A 5 -26.97 23.56 17.40
C GLY A 5 -26.09 24.48 16.48
N LYS A 6 -25.57 25.57 17.03
CA LYS A 6 -24.68 26.48 16.27
C LYS A 6 -23.34 25.84 15.95
N LYS A 7 -22.73 25.08 16.89
CA LYS A 7 -21.48 24.34 16.67
C LYS A 7 -21.62 23.23 15.62
N TRP A 8 -22.73 22.51 15.62
CA TRP A 8 -23.01 21.48 14.62
C TRP A 8 -23.20 22.05 13.21
N ASN A 9 -23.86 23.20 13.10
CA ASN A 9 -24.02 23.88 11.82
C ASN A 9 -22.67 24.45 11.29
N ASP A 10 -21.78 24.90 12.17
CA ASP A 10 -20.47 25.39 11.78
C ASP A 10 -19.55 24.25 11.33
N ILE A 11 -19.60 23.11 12.00
CA ILE A 11 -18.91 21.89 11.60
C ILE A 11 -19.46 21.36 10.26
N ALA A 12 -20.78 21.31 10.10
CA ALA A 12 -21.41 20.89 8.84
C ALA A 12 -21.07 21.83 7.67
N ARG A 13 -20.98 23.14 7.91
CA ARG A 13 -20.53 24.10 6.90
C ARG A 13 -19.05 23.94 6.55
N MET A 14 -18.21 23.69 7.55
CA MET A 14 -16.76 23.45 7.32
C MET A 14 -16.54 22.16 6.54
N VAL A 15 -17.26 21.08 6.87
CA VAL A 15 -17.24 19.83 6.13
C VAL A 15 -17.79 20.00 4.70
N ALA A 16 -18.88 20.76 4.53
CA ALA A 16 -19.42 21.07 3.21
C ALA A 16 -18.46 21.94 2.38
N LEU A 17 -17.74 22.89 3.00
CA LEU A 17 -16.73 23.71 2.32
C LEU A 17 -15.52 22.89 1.89
N ILE A 18 -15.06 21.98 2.73
CA ILE A 18 -13.99 21.03 2.40
C ILE A 18 -14.42 20.11 1.25
N LEU A 19 -15.66 19.59 1.29
CA LEU A 19 -16.21 18.77 0.21
C LEU A 19 -16.40 19.54 -1.11
N THR A 20 -16.72 20.83 -1.08
CA THR A 20 -16.89 21.64 -2.29
C THR A 20 -15.54 22.08 -2.91
N THR A 21 -14.48 22.29 -2.12
CA THR A 21 -13.13 22.54 -2.65
C THR A 21 -12.51 21.30 -3.31
N TRP A 22 -12.95 20.11 -2.94
CA TRP A 22 -12.50 18.85 -3.54
C TRP A 22 -13.12 18.57 -4.92
N LEU A 23 -14.24 19.20 -5.25
CA LEU A 23 -14.97 18.97 -6.51
C LEU A 23 -14.45 19.80 -7.72
N THR A 24 -13.43 20.62 -7.54
CA THR A 24 -12.94 21.55 -8.59
C THR A 24 -11.47 21.34 -8.98
N ALA A 25 -10.85 20.23 -8.58
CA ALA A 25 -9.48 19.94 -9.01
C ALA A 25 -9.50 19.28 -10.40
N ASP A 26 -9.05 20.00 -11.41
CA ASP A 26 -8.74 19.45 -12.73
C ASP A 26 -7.60 18.42 -12.57
N ASN A 27 -7.87 17.16 -12.92
CA ASN A 27 -6.92 16.06 -12.82
C ASN A 27 -5.86 16.17 -13.93
N ALA A 28 -4.73 16.78 -13.64
CA ALA A 28 -3.52 16.54 -14.40
C ALA A 28 -2.92 15.23 -13.88
N PHE A 29 -2.90 14.19 -14.71
CA PHE A 29 -2.28 12.91 -14.34
C PHE A 29 -0.75 13.06 -14.37
N GLY A 30 -0.13 13.28 -13.21
CA GLY A 30 1.31 13.12 -13.00
C GLY A 30 1.69 11.63 -12.93
N GLN A 31 2.98 11.32 -12.92
CA GLN A 31 3.50 9.98 -12.67
C GLN A 31 3.29 9.63 -11.18
N MET A 32 2.16 9.04 -10.86
CA MET A 32 1.91 8.52 -9.52
C MET A 32 2.65 7.20 -9.29
N ASP A 33 3.08 6.97 -8.04
CA ASP A 33 3.62 5.68 -7.60
C ASP A 33 2.72 4.51 -7.94
N VAL A 34 3.33 3.35 -8.13
CA VAL A 34 2.62 2.10 -8.38
C VAL A 34 1.59 1.82 -7.29
N GLN A 35 0.41 1.43 -7.73
CA GLN A 35 -0.71 1.13 -6.85
C GLN A 35 -1.19 -0.29 -7.00
N PHE A 36 -1.63 -0.84 -5.85
CA PHE A 36 -2.31 -2.13 -5.78
C PHE A 36 -3.78 -1.91 -5.41
N SER A 37 -4.65 -2.61 -6.11
CA SER A 37 -6.11 -2.53 -5.93
C SER A 37 -6.52 -2.93 -4.51
N ASP A 38 -5.84 -3.93 -3.90
CA ASP A 38 -6.04 -4.31 -2.51
C ASP A 38 -4.99 -3.70 -1.58
N PHE A 39 -5.04 -2.38 -1.40
CA PHE A 39 -4.09 -1.67 -0.53
C PHE A 39 -4.12 -2.13 0.93
N THR A 40 -5.24 -2.66 1.42
CA THR A 40 -5.36 -3.11 2.82
C THR A 40 -4.52 -4.35 3.12
N SER A 41 -4.24 -5.17 2.12
CA SER A 41 -3.39 -6.35 2.25
C SER A 41 -1.90 -6.02 2.21
N LEU A 42 -1.51 -4.83 1.71
CA LEU A 42 -0.13 -4.40 1.51
C LEU A 42 0.20 -3.10 2.28
N ARG A 43 -0.29 -2.96 3.52
CA ARG A 43 -0.16 -1.72 4.30
C ARG A 43 1.28 -1.25 4.51
N SER A 44 2.23 -2.18 4.71
CA SER A 44 3.65 -1.86 4.87
C SER A 44 4.31 -1.35 3.58
N TYR A 45 3.75 -1.67 2.40
CA TYR A 45 4.18 -1.09 1.13
C TYR A 45 3.97 0.43 1.10
N TYR A 46 2.78 0.88 1.53
CA TYR A 46 2.41 2.30 1.51
C TYR A 46 2.94 3.08 2.73
N ASN A 47 3.04 2.42 3.90
CA ASN A 47 3.41 3.09 5.14
C ASN A 47 4.43 2.28 5.94
N PRO A 48 5.68 2.74 6.06
CA PRO A 48 6.72 2.01 6.80
C PRO A 48 6.41 1.83 8.28
N ALA A 49 5.57 2.70 8.86
CA ALA A 49 5.17 2.56 10.25
C ALA A 49 4.23 1.37 10.50
N ALA A 50 3.66 0.76 9.43
CA ALA A 50 2.84 -0.44 9.57
C ALA A 50 3.68 -1.72 9.77
N ALA A 51 4.99 -1.70 9.48
CA ALA A 51 5.86 -2.86 9.58
C ALA A 51 5.91 -3.45 10.99
N GLY A 52 5.62 -4.75 11.13
CA GLY A 52 5.64 -5.49 12.39
C GLY A 52 4.55 -5.12 13.40
N THR A 53 3.59 -4.26 13.04
CA THR A 53 2.53 -3.80 13.96
C THR A 53 1.52 -4.90 14.32
N ASP A 54 1.32 -5.87 13.45
CA ASP A 54 0.40 -6.99 13.67
C ASP A 54 0.96 -8.03 14.67
N GLY A 55 2.24 -7.95 15.00
CA GLY A 55 2.89 -8.84 15.96
C GLY A 55 3.21 -10.23 15.41
N LEU A 56 3.10 -10.42 14.10
CA LEU A 56 3.38 -11.65 13.36
C LEU A 56 4.55 -11.42 12.39
N LEU A 57 5.19 -12.50 11.96
CA LEU A 57 5.93 -12.48 10.70
C LEU A 57 4.90 -12.45 9.57
N SER A 58 4.97 -11.44 8.74
CA SER A 58 4.13 -11.30 7.55
C SER A 58 5.02 -11.31 6.32
N VAL A 59 4.68 -12.13 5.34
CA VAL A 59 5.33 -12.15 4.02
C VAL A 59 4.25 -11.89 2.98
N HIS A 60 4.51 -11.00 2.04
CA HIS A 60 3.58 -10.60 1.00
C HIS A 60 4.24 -10.69 -0.36
N LEU A 61 3.55 -11.32 -1.29
CA LEU A 61 3.88 -11.32 -2.71
C LEU A 61 2.69 -10.75 -3.46
N ALA A 62 2.91 -9.81 -4.35
CA ALA A 62 1.86 -9.26 -5.20
C ALA A 62 2.33 -9.21 -6.66
N TYR A 63 1.40 -9.50 -7.55
CA TYR A 63 1.56 -9.34 -8.98
C TYR A 63 0.35 -8.58 -9.51
N SER A 64 0.60 -7.49 -10.22
CA SER A 64 -0.41 -6.68 -10.87
C SER A 64 -0.10 -6.55 -12.35
N MET A 65 -1.09 -6.80 -13.19
CA MET A 65 -1.06 -6.56 -14.62
C MET A 65 -2.13 -5.52 -14.94
N GLN A 66 -1.69 -4.28 -15.17
CA GLN A 66 -2.59 -3.16 -15.46
C GLN A 66 -2.93 -3.15 -16.95
N MET A 67 -4.12 -2.64 -17.28
CA MET A 67 -4.58 -2.49 -18.67
C MET A 67 -4.37 -3.76 -19.52
N ALA A 68 -4.75 -4.92 -18.98
CA ALA A 68 -4.55 -6.21 -19.64
C ALA A 68 -5.14 -6.19 -21.06
N GLY A 69 -4.36 -6.71 -22.01
CA GLY A 69 -4.74 -6.74 -23.44
C GLY A 69 -4.07 -5.67 -24.30
N PHE A 70 -3.40 -4.69 -23.70
CA PHE A 70 -2.47 -3.82 -24.44
C PHE A 70 -1.09 -4.45 -24.50
N GLU A 71 -0.39 -4.22 -25.63
CA GLU A 71 1.03 -4.51 -25.76
C GLU A 71 1.81 -3.64 -24.77
N ASP A 72 2.84 -4.20 -24.15
CA ASP A 72 3.66 -3.52 -23.13
C ASP A 72 2.89 -2.91 -21.93
N ALA A 73 1.71 -3.46 -21.64
CA ALA A 73 0.92 -3.08 -20.48
C ALA A 73 1.73 -3.17 -19.16
N PRO A 74 1.57 -2.21 -18.24
CA PRO A 74 2.33 -2.18 -17.00
C PRO A 74 2.17 -3.46 -16.18
N LYS A 75 3.29 -4.00 -15.70
CA LYS A 75 3.36 -5.21 -14.88
C LYS A 75 4.20 -4.94 -13.65
N THR A 76 3.57 -5.02 -12.48
CA THR A 76 4.23 -4.80 -11.20
C THR A 76 4.38 -6.09 -10.43
N MET A 77 5.57 -6.31 -9.88
CA MET A 77 5.87 -7.36 -8.93
C MET A 77 6.31 -6.75 -7.60
N TYR A 78 5.79 -7.26 -6.52
CA TYR A 78 6.17 -6.85 -5.17
C TYR A 78 6.42 -8.08 -4.31
N ALA A 79 7.49 -8.04 -3.53
CA ALA A 79 7.79 -8.99 -2.48
C ALA A 79 8.20 -8.22 -1.23
N GLY A 80 7.53 -8.46 -0.11
CA GLY A 80 7.83 -7.80 1.15
C GLY A 80 7.69 -8.76 2.32
N ALA A 81 8.46 -8.51 3.37
CA ALA A 81 8.34 -9.21 4.63
C ALA A 81 8.54 -8.23 5.78
N ASP A 82 7.72 -8.34 6.81
CA ASP A 82 7.86 -7.56 8.03
C ASP A 82 7.56 -8.39 9.28
N CYS A 83 8.17 -8.02 10.39
CA CYS A 83 7.99 -8.71 11.65
C CYS A 83 8.33 -7.80 12.84
N PRO A 84 7.83 -8.14 14.05
CA PRO A 84 8.30 -7.52 15.27
C PRO A 84 9.73 -7.98 15.61
N ILE A 85 10.59 -7.03 16.03
CA ILE A 85 11.98 -7.29 16.39
C ILE A 85 12.06 -7.60 17.90
N TYR A 86 11.65 -8.78 18.30
CA TYR A 86 11.52 -9.16 19.72
C TYR A 86 12.82 -9.18 20.52
N PHE A 87 13.97 -9.34 19.87
CA PHE A 87 15.26 -9.34 20.58
C PHE A 87 15.63 -7.93 21.11
N LEU A 88 15.12 -6.86 20.49
CA LEU A 88 15.22 -5.50 21.00
C LEU A 88 14.11 -5.24 22.03
N SER A 89 12.88 -5.31 21.57
CA SER A 89 11.66 -5.31 22.40
C SER A 89 10.44 -5.49 21.49
N PRO A 90 9.26 -5.87 22.01
CA PRO A 90 8.04 -5.98 21.19
C PRO A 90 7.51 -4.64 20.66
N ARG A 91 8.21 -3.55 20.91
CA ARG A 91 7.89 -2.21 20.38
C ARG A 91 8.55 -1.93 19.04
N HIS A 92 9.54 -2.72 18.64
CA HIS A 92 10.27 -2.52 17.41
C HIS A 92 9.70 -3.44 16.33
N GLY A 93 9.44 -2.88 15.18
CA GLY A 93 9.12 -3.59 13.94
C GLY A 93 10.20 -3.37 12.90
N GLY A 94 10.36 -4.31 12.02
CA GLY A 94 11.27 -4.20 10.88
C GLY A 94 10.73 -4.95 9.69
N GLY A 95 11.14 -4.52 8.51
CA GLY A 95 10.75 -5.14 7.25
C GLY A 95 11.77 -4.88 6.15
N ALA A 96 11.61 -5.62 5.08
CA ALA A 96 12.33 -5.41 3.83
C ALA A 96 11.41 -5.70 2.66
N SER A 97 11.60 -5.02 1.54
CA SER A 97 10.79 -5.22 0.36
C SER A 97 11.56 -4.97 -0.93
N LEU A 98 11.08 -5.63 -1.98
CA LEU A 98 11.52 -5.50 -3.34
C LEU A 98 10.30 -5.18 -4.20
N MET A 99 10.39 -4.23 -5.11
CA MET A 99 9.38 -3.92 -6.10
C MET A 99 10.05 -3.79 -7.46
N SER A 100 9.38 -4.28 -8.49
CA SER A 100 9.77 -4.07 -9.89
C SER A 100 8.51 -3.76 -10.67
N ASP A 101 8.52 -2.63 -11.33
CA ASP A 101 7.46 -2.18 -12.24
C ASP A 101 8.04 -2.04 -13.65
N ASN A 102 7.35 -2.64 -14.63
CA ASN A 102 7.73 -2.57 -16.03
C ASN A 102 6.57 -1.93 -16.79
N ALA A 103 6.78 -0.78 -17.36
CA ALA A 103 5.79 -0.01 -18.11
C ALA A 103 6.39 0.45 -19.45
N GLY A 104 6.04 -0.23 -20.54
CA GLY A 104 6.67 0.01 -21.84
C GLY A 104 8.18 -0.22 -21.80
N ILE A 105 8.96 0.79 -22.17
CA ILE A 105 10.43 0.76 -22.16
C ILE A 105 11.04 1.07 -20.78
N PHE A 106 10.25 1.51 -19.82
CA PHE A 106 10.69 1.88 -18.47
C PHE A 106 10.58 0.71 -17.51
N ARG A 107 11.61 0.55 -16.68
CA ARG A 107 11.61 -0.42 -15.58
C ARG A 107 12.12 0.24 -14.31
N THR A 108 11.20 0.45 -13.38
CA THR A 108 11.48 0.97 -12.04
C THR A 108 11.67 -0.19 -11.06
N GLN A 109 12.76 -0.18 -10.31
CA GLN A 109 13.00 -1.15 -9.24
C GLN A 109 13.26 -0.41 -7.93
N LYS A 110 12.69 -0.92 -6.83
CA LYS A 110 12.86 -0.37 -5.48
C LYS A 110 13.24 -1.49 -4.52
N ILE A 111 14.36 -1.30 -3.82
CA ILE A 111 14.76 -2.12 -2.68
C ILE A 111 14.64 -1.26 -1.45
N ALA A 112 13.86 -1.70 -0.46
CA ALA A 112 13.62 -0.91 0.74
C ALA A 112 13.79 -1.73 2.01
N VAL A 113 14.26 -1.07 3.06
CA VAL A 113 14.28 -1.59 4.43
C VAL A 113 13.41 -0.70 5.29
N GLN A 114 12.64 -1.29 6.19
CA GLN A 114 11.69 -0.59 7.02
C GLN A 114 12.03 -0.78 8.49
N TYR A 115 11.88 0.29 9.26
CA TYR A 115 11.95 0.25 10.71
C TYR A 115 10.78 1.03 11.29
N ALA A 116 10.10 0.45 12.27
CA ALA A 116 8.98 1.07 12.98
C ALA A 116 9.15 0.97 14.48
N TYR A 117 8.81 2.04 15.20
CA TYR A 117 8.76 2.07 16.64
C TYR A 117 7.32 2.26 17.14
N ASN A 118 6.81 1.28 17.89
CA ASN A 118 5.44 1.21 18.36
C ASN A 118 5.31 1.75 19.79
N LEU A 119 4.62 2.87 19.95
CA LEU A 119 4.29 3.50 21.22
C LEU A 119 2.90 3.03 21.68
N PRO A 120 2.76 2.41 22.86
CA PRO A 120 1.43 2.11 23.39
C PRO A 120 0.70 3.40 23.78
N ILE A 121 -0.52 3.59 23.29
CA ILE A 121 -1.40 4.71 23.63
C ILE A 121 -2.66 4.17 24.30
N GLY A 122 -2.81 4.49 25.60
CA GLY A 122 -3.92 3.96 26.39
C GLY A 122 -3.85 2.43 26.54
N LYS A 123 -5.01 1.78 26.69
CA LYS A 123 -5.07 0.34 26.99
C LYS A 123 -4.99 -0.57 25.74
N LYS A 124 -5.36 -0.07 24.58
CA LYS A 124 -5.52 -0.90 23.37
C LYS A 124 -4.95 -0.25 22.10
N GLY A 125 -4.63 1.04 22.12
CA GLY A 125 -4.09 1.75 20.98
C GLY A 125 -2.57 1.64 20.92
N ARG A 126 -2.01 1.71 19.72
CA ARG A 126 -0.57 1.81 19.45
C ARG A 126 -0.36 2.84 18.35
N LEU A 127 0.56 3.76 18.55
CA LEU A 127 1.04 4.68 17.52
C LEU A 127 2.42 4.20 17.09
N ALA A 128 2.60 3.90 15.84
CA ALA A 128 3.88 3.58 15.26
C ALA A 128 4.43 4.78 14.48
N ILE A 129 5.74 4.98 14.58
CA ILE A 129 6.51 5.90 13.76
C ILE A 129 7.48 5.06 12.96
N GLY A 130 7.52 5.23 11.64
CA GLY A 130 8.33 4.41 10.75
C GLY A 130 9.17 5.22 9.79
N VAL A 131 10.30 4.63 9.39
CA VAL A 131 11.19 5.16 8.35
C VAL A 131 11.55 4.05 7.38
N GLN A 132 11.82 4.43 6.12
CA GLN A 132 12.12 3.51 5.03
C GLN A 132 13.22 4.09 4.14
N PRO A 133 14.49 3.83 4.43
CA PRO A 133 15.52 4.00 3.42
C PRO A 133 15.32 3.03 2.27
N SER A 134 15.55 3.50 1.05
CA SER A 134 15.42 2.70 -0.16
C SER A 134 16.47 3.06 -1.21
N LEU A 135 16.72 2.11 -2.12
CA LEU A 135 17.45 2.29 -3.34
C LEU A 135 16.49 2.16 -4.50
N LEU A 136 16.40 3.19 -5.31
CA LEU A 136 15.66 3.23 -6.55
C LEU A 136 16.59 3.02 -7.72
N THR A 137 16.16 2.21 -8.66
CA THR A 137 16.85 2.01 -9.94
C THR A 137 15.84 2.21 -11.05
N GLU A 138 16.14 3.11 -11.96
CA GLU A 138 15.36 3.32 -13.16
C GLU A 138 16.18 2.82 -14.37
N THR A 139 15.49 2.15 -15.29
CA THR A 139 16.11 1.57 -16.49
C THR A 139 15.25 1.90 -17.70
N ILE A 140 15.90 2.32 -18.80
CA ILE A 140 15.28 2.44 -20.11
C ILE A 140 15.85 1.32 -20.99
N ASP A 141 14.99 0.43 -21.46
CA ASP A 141 15.34 -0.62 -22.43
C ASP A 141 14.67 -0.30 -23.78
N PRO A 142 15.41 0.19 -24.77
CA PRO A 142 14.88 0.59 -26.08
C PRO A 142 14.52 -0.60 -26.98
N LYS A 143 14.70 -1.85 -26.52
CA LYS A 143 14.36 -3.03 -27.33
C LYS A 143 12.89 -3.07 -27.69
N GLY A 144 12.61 -3.22 -28.97
CA GLY A 144 11.24 -3.27 -29.49
C GLY A 144 10.66 -1.90 -29.87
N LEU A 145 11.40 -0.81 -29.63
CA LEU A 145 10.96 0.52 -30.06
C LEU A 145 11.27 0.72 -31.54
N GLU A 146 10.26 0.96 -32.35
CA GLU A 146 10.45 1.41 -33.73
C GLU A 146 10.54 2.94 -33.74
N LEU A 147 11.76 3.46 -33.96
CA LEU A 147 12.02 4.89 -34.03
C LEU A 147 11.98 5.36 -35.48
N ASP A 148 11.30 6.46 -35.77
CA ASP A 148 11.31 7.11 -37.08
C ASP A 148 12.73 7.57 -37.47
N ASP A 149 13.54 8.04 -36.49
CA ASP A 149 14.95 8.32 -36.64
C ASP A 149 15.79 7.42 -35.69
N PRO A 150 16.48 6.39 -36.20
CA PRO A 150 17.33 5.51 -35.39
C PRO A 150 18.53 6.25 -34.75
N ASN A 151 18.80 7.48 -35.13
CA ASN A 151 19.89 8.30 -34.59
C ASN A 151 19.41 9.45 -33.69
N ASP A 152 18.15 9.44 -33.26
CA ASP A 152 17.64 10.43 -32.35
C ASP A 152 18.42 10.39 -31.03
N PRO A 153 19.15 11.46 -30.65
CA PRO A 153 19.95 11.51 -29.43
C PRO A 153 19.11 11.47 -28.15
N ALA A 154 17.79 11.68 -28.21
CA ALA A 154 16.90 11.61 -27.08
C ALA A 154 16.67 10.15 -26.62
N PHE A 155 16.89 9.16 -27.51
CA PHE A 155 16.72 7.76 -27.20
C PHE A 155 18.05 7.03 -27.11
N PRO A 156 18.29 6.26 -26.03
CA PRO A 156 19.49 5.45 -25.90
C PRO A 156 19.46 4.30 -26.93
N LYS A 157 20.62 3.97 -27.50
CA LYS A 157 20.78 2.86 -28.45
C LYS A 157 20.90 1.49 -27.77
N SER A 158 21.11 1.49 -26.46
CA SER A 158 21.25 0.30 -25.61
C SER A 158 20.56 0.55 -24.27
N GLU A 159 20.32 -0.52 -23.52
CA GLU A 159 19.80 -0.41 -22.16
C GLU A 159 20.70 0.49 -21.31
N ILE A 160 20.09 1.49 -20.67
CA ILE A 160 20.74 2.39 -19.73
C ILE A 160 20.00 2.35 -18.38
N SER A 161 20.73 2.45 -17.30
CA SER A 161 20.18 2.47 -15.96
C SER A 161 20.90 3.44 -15.06
N GLY A 162 20.14 4.03 -14.15
CA GLY A 162 20.66 4.87 -13.07
C GLY A 162 20.06 4.45 -11.75
N ASN A 163 20.64 4.90 -10.65
CA ASN A 163 20.13 4.62 -9.32
C ASN A 163 20.25 5.84 -8.40
N SER A 164 19.39 5.91 -7.40
CA SER A 164 19.43 6.95 -6.36
C SER A 164 18.92 6.41 -5.04
N PHE A 165 19.44 6.97 -3.94
CA PHE A 165 18.91 6.73 -2.61
C PHE A 165 17.66 7.56 -2.39
N ASP A 166 16.74 7.02 -1.59
CA ASP A 166 15.51 7.68 -1.21
C ASP A 166 15.12 7.33 0.23
N LEU A 167 14.22 8.15 0.79
CA LEU A 167 13.71 8.00 2.14
C LEU A 167 12.19 8.12 2.14
N GLY A 168 11.52 7.20 2.86
CA GLY A 168 10.12 7.30 3.23
C GLY A 168 9.96 7.41 4.73
N ALA A 169 8.87 8.01 5.19
CA ALA A 169 8.50 8.09 6.60
C ALA A 169 6.99 7.96 6.78
N GLY A 170 6.56 7.53 7.95
CA GLY A 170 5.14 7.39 8.23
C GLY A 170 4.77 7.36 9.70
N LEU A 171 3.49 7.57 9.92
CA LEU A 171 2.80 7.41 11.19
C LEU A 171 1.66 6.42 10.98
N PHE A 172 1.47 5.50 11.92
CA PHE A 172 0.41 4.51 11.84
C PHE A 172 -0.18 4.28 13.23
N PHE A 173 -1.47 4.60 13.37
CA PHE A 173 -2.21 4.31 14.60
C PHE A 173 -3.05 3.06 14.40
N HIS A 174 -2.84 2.09 15.27
CA HIS A 174 -3.58 0.83 15.27
C HIS A 174 -4.37 0.64 16.56
N HIS A 175 -5.65 0.34 16.43
CA HIS A 175 -6.57 -0.06 17.49
C HIS A 175 -7.35 -1.30 17.02
N PRO A 176 -7.79 -2.24 17.90
CA PRO A 176 -8.51 -3.46 17.48
C PRO A 176 -9.79 -3.24 16.65
N LYS A 177 -10.34 -2.01 16.64
CA LYS A 177 -11.55 -1.69 15.88
C LYS A 177 -11.29 -0.85 14.64
N PHE A 178 -10.19 -0.10 14.58
CA PHE A 178 -9.87 0.78 13.47
C PHE A 178 -8.36 1.05 13.42
N TRP A 179 -7.91 1.50 12.30
CA TRP A 179 -6.55 1.95 12.08
C TRP A 179 -6.55 3.18 11.17
N VAL A 180 -5.53 4.00 11.30
CA VAL A 180 -5.31 5.16 10.42
C VAL A 180 -3.80 5.36 10.27
N GLY A 181 -3.38 5.74 9.08
CA GLY A 181 -1.98 5.98 8.77
C GLY A 181 -1.80 7.16 7.83
N ALA A 182 -0.68 7.84 7.99
CA ALA A 182 -0.20 8.85 7.06
C ALA A 182 1.26 8.56 6.76
N SER A 183 1.67 8.69 5.51
CA SER A 183 3.06 8.47 5.09
C SER A 183 3.43 9.35 3.91
N MET A 184 4.74 9.52 3.76
CA MET A 184 5.35 10.20 2.64
C MET A 184 6.46 9.30 2.11
N GLN A 185 6.44 9.03 0.82
CA GLN A 185 7.49 8.39 0.06
C GLN A 185 8.24 9.46 -0.74
N HIS A 186 9.42 9.12 -1.23
CA HIS A 186 10.25 10.00 -2.06
C HIS A 186 10.51 11.37 -1.41
N ILE A 187 10.82 11.36 -0.08
CA ILE A 187 11.09 12.58 0.70
C ILE A 187 12.30 13.34 0.14
N MET A 188 13.25 12.62 -0.44
CA MET A 188 14.47 13.21 -1.01
C MET A 188 14.24 13.73 -2.44
N SER A 189 13.06 13.47 -3.03
CA SER A 189 12.75 13.80 -4.43
C SER A 189 13.89 13.40 -5.36
N PRO A 190 14.27 12.12 -5.39
CA PRO A 190 15.48 11.70 -6.07
C PRO A 190 15.37 11.90 -7.57
N GLN A 191 16.41 12.48 -8.15
CA GLN A 191 16.63 12.58 -9.58
C GLN A 191 17.62 11.50 -9.98
N ILE A 192 17.25 10.67 -10.95
CA ILE A 192 18.08 9.59 -11.48
C ILE A 192 18.61 9.99 -12.85
N GLU A 193 19.91 10.05 -12.98
CA GLU A 193 20.58 10.30 -14.25
C GLU A 193 20.59 9.03 -15.10
N LEU A 194 20.12 9.12 -16.34
CA LEU A 194 20.02 8.04 -17.31
C LEU A 194 20.86 8.37 -18.55
N GLY A 195 22.07 7.83 -18.60
CA GLY A 195 23.05 8.17 -19.63
C GLY A 195 23.61 9.58 -19.44
N GLU A 196 23.84 10.31 -20.55
CA GLU A 196 24.49 11.62 -20.52
C GLU A 196 23.47 12.79 -20.50
N THR A 197 22.23 12.57 -20.91
CA THR A 197 21.28 13.65 -21.22
C THR A 197 19.89 13.47 -20.59
N ASN A 198 19.55 12.29 -20.09
CA ASN A 198 18.21 12.01 -19.59
C ASN A 198 18.19 11.98 -18.05
N PHE A 199 17.10 12.49 -17.50
CA PHE A 199 16.85 12.50 -16.06
C PHE A 199 15.45 11.95 -15.80
N PHE A 200 15.30 11.20 -14.73
CA PHE A 200 14.02 10.73 -14.24
C PHE A 200 13.81 11.25 -12.81
N ASP A 201 12.76 12.04 -12.62
CA ASP A 201 12.46 12.68 -11.34
C ASP A 201 11.35 11.94 -10.61
N PHE A 202 11.56 11.59 -9.35
CA PHE A 202 10.53 11.07 -8.47
C PHE A 202 9.94 12.20 -7.62
N ALA A 203 8.66 12.48 -7.83
CA ALA A 203 7.93 13.44 -6.99
C ALA A 203 7.61 12.82 -5.61
N PRO A 204 7.57 13.63 -4.54
CA PRO A 204 7.12 13.19 -3.24
C PRO A 204 5.68 12.68 -3.31
N SER A 205 5.44 11.48 -2.79
CA SER A 205 4.11 10.87 -2.76
C SER A 205 3.58 10.81 -1.33
N TYR A 206 2.40 11.34 -1.12
CA TYR A 206 1.72 11.41 0.17
C TYR A 206 0.57 10.40 0.20
N TYR A 207 0.49 9.65 1.28
CA TYR A 207 -0.57 8.66 1.50
C TYR A 207 -1.29 8.95 2.80
N PHE A 208 -2.61 8.94 2.76
CA PHE A 208 -3.46 8.94 3.94
C PHE A 208 -4.45 7.80 3.83
N MET A 209 -4.42 6.88 4.77
CA MET A 209 -5.20 5.65 4.72
C MET A 209 -5.87 5.35 6.06
N GLY A 210 -6.99 4.65 5.99
CA GLY A 210 -7.66 4.21 7.20
C GLY A 210 -8.69 3.13 6.94
N GLY A 211 -9.09 2.47 8.02
CA GLY A 211 -10.11 1.45 7.95
C GLY A 211 -10.61 1.04 9.32
N CYS A 212 -11.75 0.35 9.34
CA CYS A 212 -12.29 -0.18 10.57
C CYS A 212 -12.81 -1.61 10.39
N ASN A 213 -12.92 -2.32 11.52
CA ASN A 213 -13.47 -3.67 11.57
C ASN A 213 -14.78 -3.65 12.39
N ILE A 214 -15.90 -3.81 11.72
CA ILE A 214 -17.24 -3.79 12.28
C ILE A 214 -17.75 -5.22 12.37
N LYS A 215 -17.82 -5.77 13.58
CA LYS A 215 -18.46 -7.07 13.81
C LYS A 215 -19.95 -6.96 13.61
N LEU A 216 -20.51 -7.83 12.78
CA LEU A 216 -21.95 -7.90 12.53
C LEU A 216 -22.66 -8.70 13.63
N LYS A 217 -23.99 -8.74 13.59
CA LYS A 217 -24.81 -9.55 14.52
C LYS A 217 -24.47 -11.04 14.40
N ASN A 218 -24.17 -11.51 13.20
CA ASN A 218 -23.61 -12.83 12.98
C ASN A 218 -22.12 -12.81 13.39
N PRO A 219 -21.69 -13.60 14.39
CA PRO A 219 -20.33 -13.59 14.92
C PRO A 219 -19.27 -14.04 13.91
N PHE A 220 -19.66 -14.74 12.85
CA PHE A 220 -18.78 -15.18 11.78
C PHE A 220 -18.51 -14.08 10.73
N LEU A 221 -19.32 -13.02 10.70
CA LEU A 221 -19.23 -11.98 9.70
C LEU A 221 -18.69 -10.67 10.27
N SER A 222 -17.79 -10.05 9.53
CA SER A 222 -17.34 -8.69 9.79
C SER A 222 -17.32 -7.86 8.49
N LEU A 223 -17.57 -6.57 8.64
CA LEU A 223 -17.50 -5.58 7.59
C LEU A 223 -16.25 -4.73 7.80
N GLN A 224 -15.47 -4.54 6.75
CA GLN A 224 -14.18 -3.85 6.78
C GLN A 224 -14.15 -2.72 5.73
N PRO A 225 -14.83 -1.59 6.00
CA PRO A 225 -14.67 -0.41 5.17
C PRO A 225 -13.28 0.20 5.39
N SER A 226 -12.68 0.67 4.30
CA SER A 226 -11.37 1.33 4.30
C SER A 226 -11.27 2.33 3.16
N PHE A 227 -10.35 3.27 3.31
CA PHE A 227 -10.05 4.28 2.31
C PHE A 227 -8.55 4.53 2.22
N MET A 228 -8.11 4.99 1.08
CA MET A 228 -6.78 5.52 0.84
C MET A 228 -6.91 6.76 -0.05
N VAL A 229 -6.18 7.80 0.32
CA VAL A 229 -5.96 9.00 -0.50
C VAL A 229 -4.49 9.09 -0.78
N MET A 230 -4.14 9.25 -2.03
CA MET A 230 -2.79 9.43 -2.49
C MET A 230 -2.67 10.74 -3.26
N SER A 231 -1.56 11.45 -3.12
CA SER A 231 -1.26 12.68 -3.85
C SER A 231 0.24 12.86 -4.03
N ASP A 232 0.63 13.40 -5.17
CA ASP A 232 1.96 13.95 -5.45
C ASP A 232 1.98 15.50 -5.40
N LEU A 233 0.91 16.11 -4.87
CA LEU A 233 0.57 17.52 -4.81
C LEU A 233 0.01 18.11 -6.12
N ASP A 234 0.33 17.53 -7.27
CA ASP A 234 -0.20 17.95 -8.57
C ASP A 234 -1.48 17.20 -8.92
N SER A 235 -1.59 15.96 -8.47
CA SER A 235 -2.74 15.08 -8.69
C SER A 235 -3.17 14.36 -7.41
N TRP A 236 -4.43 13.87 -7.42
CA TRP A 236 -5.06 13.19 -6.30
C TRP A 236 -5.73 11.92 -6.79
N ARG A 237 -5.62 10.87 -5.99
CA ARG A 237 -6.42 9.67 -6.17
C ARG A 237 -7.02 9.23 -4.85
N GLU A 238 -8.27 8.82 -4.92
CA GLU A 238 -9.04 8.33 -3.79
C GLU A 238 -9.50 6.92 -4.08
N ASP A 239 -9.24 6.02 -3.15
CA ASP A 239 -9.69 4.64 -3.22
C ASP A 239 -10.52 4.32 -1.98
N ILE A 240 -11.77 3.94 -2.18
CA ILE A 240 -12.67 3.51 -1.11
C ILE A 240 -12.98 2.04 -1.35
N GLN A 241 -12.88 1.20 -0.34
CA GLN A 241 -13.24 -0.21 -0.45
C GLN A 241 -13.97 -0.72 0.77
N CYS A 242 -14.75 -1.76 0.57
CA CYS A 242 -15.47 -2.44 1.62
C CYS A 242 -15.39 -3.95 1.41
N LYS A 243 -14.82 -4.65 2.39
CA LYS A 243 -14.74 -6.11 2.40
C LYS A 243 -15.72 -6.69 3.42
N VAL A 244 -16.39 -7.76 3.06
CA VAL A 244 -17.13 -8.64 3.97
C VAL A 244 -16.29 -9.87 4.19
N THR A 245 -15.99 -10.16 5.44
CA THR A 245 -15.16 -11.30 5.84
C THR A 245 -15.98 -12.30 6.62
N TYR A 246 -15.95 -13.56 6.20
CA TYR A 246 -16.49 -14.71 6.92
C TYR A 246 -15.35 -15.46 7.57
N ASN A 247 -15.42 -15.65 8.90
CA ASN A 247 -14.39 -16.35 9.67
C ASN A 247 -15.02 -17.48 10.47
N ASN A 248 -14.60 -18.72 10.20
CA ASN A 248 -15.07 -19.91 10.90
C ASN A 248 -13.91 -20.91 11.08
N GLU A 249 -13.65 -21.32 12.33
CA GLU A 249 -12.65 -22.35 12.68
C GLU A 249 -11.25 -22.14 12.07
N GLY A 250 -10.79 -20.89 12.04
CA GLY A 250 -9.47 -20.55 11.48
C GLY A 250 -9.40 -20.49 9.96
N LYS A 251 -10.54 -20.73 9.28
CA LYS A 251 -10.71 -20.48 7.84
C LYS A 251 -11.37 -19.14 7.65
N GLN A 252 -10.82 -18.30 6.80
CA GLN A 252 -11.37 -17.00 6.50
C GLN A 252 -11.59 -16.89 5.00
N PHE A 253 -12.77 -16.44 4.61
CA PHE A 253 -13.11 -16.05 3.23
C PHE A 253 -13.55 -14.61 3.24
N TRP A 254 -13.23 -13.89 2.20
CA TRP A 254 -13.66 -12.51 2.06
C TRP A 254 -13.98 -12.18 0.61
N GLY A 255 -14.91 -11.26 0.44
CA GLY A 255 -15.22 -10.62 -0.82
C GLY A 255 -15.42 -9.14 -0.60
N GLY A 256 -15.13 -8.34 -1.59
CA GLY A 256 -15.21 -6.90 -1.47
C GLY A 256 -15.39 -6.17 -2.77
N VAL A 257 -15.75 -4.91 -2.63
CA VAL A 257 -15.85 -3.96 -3.73
C VAL A 257 -15.05 -2.72 -3.38
N GLY A 258 -14.43 -2.14 -4.39
CA GLY A 258 -13.71 -0.87 -4.31
C GLY A 258 -14.23 0.09 -5.36
N TYR A 259 -14.08 1.35 -5.10
CA TYR A 259 -14.42 2.44 -6.01
C TYR A 259 -13.37 3.53 -5.93
N SER A 260 -12.84 3.91 -7.07
CA SER A 260 -11.96 5.07 -7.24
C SER A 260 -12.69 6.05 -8.14
N PRO A 261 -13.13 7.21 -7.61
CA PRO A 261 -13.87 8.21 -8.38
C PRO A 261 -13.16 8.52 -9.71
N ASP A 262 -13.93 8.58 -10.79
CA ASP A 262 -13.49 8.90 -12.15
C ASP A 262 -12.38 8.00 -12.73
N ILE A 263 -12.00 6.92 -12.04
CA ILE A 263 -10.96 5.99 -12.45
C ILE A 263 -11.52 4.59 -12.68
N SER A 264 -12.09 3.96 -11.61
CA SER A 264 -12.40 2.53 -11.70
C SER A 264 -13.35 2.01 -10.61
N THR A 265 -13.87 0.83 -10.88
CA THR A 265 -14.53 -0.03 -9.89
C THR A 265 -13.75 -1.33 -9.75
N THR A 266 -13.50 -1.77 -8.51
CA THR A 266 -12.72 -2.97 -8.20
C THR A 266 -13.60 -4.03 -7.56
N PHE A 267 -13.44 -5.28 -7.98
CA PHE A 267 -14.02 -6.46 -7.36
C PHE A 267 -12.91 -7.31 -6.75
N MET A 268 -13.11 -7.77 -5.52
CA MET A 268 -12.09 -8.49 -4.77
C MET A 268 -12.68 -9.76 -4.17
N ILE A 269 -11.90 -10.84 -4.19
CA ILE A 269 -12.23 -12.10 -3.53
C ILE A 269 -10.96 -12.74 -2.98
N GLY A 270 -11.07 -13.45 -1.88
CA GLY A 270 -9.92 -14.17 -1.34
C GLY A 270 -10.27 -15.03 -0.14
N GLY A 271 -9.25 -15.71 0.35
CA GLY A 271 -9.37 -16.56 1.53
C GLY A 271 -8.04 -16.73 2.24
N ASN A 272 -8.13 -17.09 3.52
CA ASN A 272 -6.99 -17.45 4.36
C ASN A 272 -7.21 -18.82 4.94
N PHE A 273 -6.19 -19.64 4.87
CA PHE A 273 -6.16 -20.98 5.46
C PHE A 273 -4.79 -21.24 6.09
N GLN A 274 -4.76 -21.50 7.39
CA GLN A 274 -3.52 -21.80 8.15
C GLN A 274 -2.41 -20.73 8.00
N GLY A 275 -2.79 -19.47 7.93
CA GLY A 275 -1.85 -18.34 7.78
C GLY A 275 -1.46 -18.01 6.34
N ILE A 276 -1.82 -18.85 5.36
CA ILE A 276 -1.66 -18.55 3.93
C ILE A 276 -2.93 -17.86 3.43
N SER A 277 -2.80 -16.66 2.89
CA SER A 277 -3.89 -15.89 2.31
C SER A 277 -3.64 -15.69 0.82
N LEU A 278 -4.66 -15.97 0.01
CA LEU A 278 -4.68 -15.69 -1.42
C LEU A 278 -5.82 -14.74 -1.72
N GLY A 279 -5.51 -13.62 -2.35
CA GLY A 279 -6.47 -12.64 -2.84
C GLY A 279 -6.34 -12.45 -4.34
N TYR A 280 -7.46 -12.19 -4.98
CA TYR A 280 -7.55 -11.77 -6.37
C TYR A 280 -8.42 -10.52 -6.46
N SER A 281 -7.96 -9.53 -7.22
CA SER A 281 -8.66 -8.30 -7.50
C SER A 281 -8.78 -8.09 -9.01
N TYR A 282 -9.96 -7.66 -9.43
CA TYR A 282 -10.21 -7.20 -10.79
C TYR A 282 -10.69 -5.75 -10.77
N GLN A 283 -9.93 -4.86 -11.40
CA GLN A 283 -10.25 -3.45 -11.51
C GLN A 283 -10.72 -3.12 -12.92
N MET A 284 -11.95 -2.65 -13.03
CA MET A 284 -12.59 -2.23 -14.27
C MET A 284 -12.51 -0.70 -14.36
N TYR A 285 -11.90 -0.18 -15.41
CA TYR A 285 -11.81 1.26 -15.67
C TYR A 285 -13.15 1.84 -16.08
N THR A 286 -13.47 3.04 -15.55
CA THR A 286 -14.73 3.77 -15.84
C THR A 286 -14.48 5.10 -16.55
N ASN A 287 -13.24 5.49 -16.76
CA ASN A 287 -12.80 6.78 -17.32
C ASN A 287 -12.60 6.78 -18.85
N GLY A 288 -13.28 5.90 -19.59
CA GLY A 288 -13.21 5.85 -21.06
C GLY A 288 -12.07 4.99 -21.63
N ILE A 289 -11.18 4.44 -20.81
CA ILE A 289 -10.19 3.42 -21.23
C ILE A 289 -10.89 2.05 -21.31
N ASN A 290 -12.07 2.00 -21.89
CA ASN A 290 -12.91 0.79 -21.94
C ASN A 290 -12.38 -0.30 -22.90
N MET A 291 -11.28 -0.04 -23.60
CA MET A 291 -10.67 -1.02 -24.54
C MET A 291 -9.73 -2.00 -23.84
N ALA A 292 -9.31 -1.70 -22.60
CA ALA A 292 -8.48 -2.62 -21.81
C ALA A 292 -9.35 -3.66 -21.09
N ASN A 293 -8.80 -4.86 -20.91
CA ASN A 293 -9.44 -5.89 -20.09
C ASN A 293 -9.30 -5.62 -18.57
N GLY A 294 -9.09 -4.36 -18.18
CA GLY A 294 -8.93 -3.96 -16.77
C GLY A 294 -7.56 -4.28 -16.19
N THR A 295 -7.47 -4.22 -14.86
CA THR A 295 -6.29 -4.63 -14.09
C THR A 295 -6.59 -5.92 -13.34
N HIS A 296 -5.69 -6.87 -13.48
CA HIS A 296 -5.73 -8.14 -12.74
C HIS A 296 -4.61 -8.15 -11.69
N GLU A 297 -4.96 -8.47 -10.46
CA GLU A 297 -4.02 -8.49 -9.35
C GLU A 297 -4.18 -9.74 -8.52
N ILE A 298 -3.06 -10.34 -8.16
CA ILE A 298 -2.97 -11.48 -7.24
C ILE A 298 -2.08 -11.08 -6.07
N VAL A 299 -2.57 -11.27 -4.85
CA VAL A 299 -1.81 -11.09 -3.61
C VAL A 299 -1.76 -12.40 -2.85
N LEU A 300 -0.56 -12.90 -2.62
CA LEU A 300 -0.29 -14.05 -1.77
C LEU A 300 0.40 -13.57 -0.51
N SER A 301 -0.15 -13.93 0.65
CA SER A 301 0.42 -13.56 1.94
C SER A 301 0.58 -14.77 2.84
N TYR A 302 1.61 -14.75 3.68
CA TYR A 302 1.81 -15.74 4.73
C TYR A 302 2.01 -15.03 6.07
N GLN A 303 1.31 -15.46 7.10
CA GLN A 303 1.45 -14.95 8.45
C GLN A 303 1.75 -16.06 9.44
N ALA A 304 2.77 -15.87 10.26
CA ALA A 304 3.19 -16.82 11.29
C ALA A 304 3.53 -16.15 12.61
N ASP A 305 3.26 -16.83 13.72
CA ASP A 305 3.67 -16.39 15.05
C ASP A 305 5.16 -16.71 15.29
N LEU A 306 5.97 -15.67 15.57
CA LEU A 306 7.39 -15.82 15.90
C LEU A 306 7.59 -16.10 17.40
N ASP A 307 7.04 -17.22 17.90
CA ASP A 307 7.17 -17.62 19.31
C ASP A 307 8.63 -17.80 19.77
N LEU A 308 9.55 -18.09 18.86
CA LEU A 308 10.98 -18.35 19.14
C LEU A 308 11.71 -17.14 19.72
N PHE A 309 11.23 -15.92 19.46
CA PHE A 309 11.88 -14.67 19.87
C PHE A 309 11.14 -13.89 20.97
N LYS A 310 10.02 -14.44 21.49
CA LYS A 310 9.27 -13.80 22.58
C LYS A 310 10.00 -14.01 23.91
N LYS A 311 10.74 -12.99 24.37
CA LYS A 311 11.31 -12.99 25.73
C LYS A 311 10.19 -13.10 26.77
N GLY A 312 10.28 -14.07 27.67
CA GLY A 312 9.44 -14.18 28.86
C GLY A 312 8.30 -15.22 28.81
N ARG A 313 8.15 -15.98 27.73
CA ARG A 313 7.26 -17.15 27.77
C ARG A 313 8.00 -18.32 28.41
N ASN A 314 7.86 -18.47 29.75
CA ASN A 314 8.30 -19.68 30.45
C ASN A 314 7.57 -20.88 29.83
N LYS A 315 8.27 -21.65 28.98
CA LYS A 315 7.80 -22.93 28.44
C LYS A 315 7.65 -24.03 29.50
N HIS A 316 8.14 -23.79 30.71
CA HIS A 316 7.98 -24.71 31.83
C HIS A 316 6.63 -24.45 32.51
N LYS A 317 5.58 -25.14 32.07
CA LYS A 317 4.48 -25.44 32.97
C LYS A 317 5.10 -26.17 34.16
N ALA A 318 5.12 -25.55 35.33
CA ALA A 318 5.45 -26.25 36.55
C ALA A 318 4.48 -27.44 36.67
N VAL A 319 4.98 -28.64 36.45
CA VAL A 319 4.26 -29.85 36.82
C VAL A 319 4.28 -29.84 38.34
N ARG A 320 3.18 -29.43 38.96
CA ARG A 320 2.95 -29.73 40.38
C ARG A 320 2.75 -31.21 40.47
N ILE A 321 3.77 -31.89 40.93
CA ILE A 321 3.65 -33.28 41.43
C ILE A 321 2.99 -33.10 42.81
N LEU A 322 1.75 -33.61 42.93
CA LEU A 322 1.06 -33.82 44.20
C LEU A 322 1.58 -35.08 44.84
#